data_43b9b72ec00ebecb336d966096a4d6fc
#
_entry.id   43b9b72ec00ebecb336d966096a4d6fc
#
_cell.length_a   1.000
_cell.length_b   1.000
_cell.length_c   1.000
_cell.angle_alpha   90.00
_cell.angle_beta   90.00
_cell.angle_gamma   90.00
#
_symmetry.space_group_name_H-M   'P 1'
#
loop_
_entity.id
_entity.type
_entity.pdbx_description
1 polymer ?
#
loop_
_entity_poly.entity_id
_entity_poly.type
_entity_poly.pdbx_seq_one_letter_code
_entity_poly.pdbx_strand_id
1 'polypeptide(L)'
;MFQGIDISNHNSHNSKIDWQTVKDNNNIQFVLLRAGYGQNNIDKSFEYNINALNRIGIPVGIYWDSMALTPEAAKQEAKSCLNVIKKKRIEYPVIIKFDRNSIEYALQHGKNLSRAEIHDIIISFVEEIRSANYFPMVYANQDYRKNMFAQNLFDDIDAWYAMYARNADAPYGIWQYKTNGNIKGIEGPVGLNKANLDYKFSIKKLKLNNLKRRN
;
A
#
# COMPACT_ATOMS: atom_id res chain seq x y z
N MET A 1 5.81 3.27 -18.02
CA MET A 1 5.21 2.64 -16.83
C MET A 1 6.31 1.99 -16.00
N PHE A 2 6.29 2.20 -14.69
CA PHE A 2 7.26 1.66 -13.74
C PHE A 2 6.80 0.30 -13.25
N GLN A 3 7.69 -0.71 -13.22
CA GLN A 3 7.38 -2.06 -12.78
C GLN A 3 7.62 -2.20 -11.28
N GLY A 4 6.70 -2.82 -10.56
CA GLY A 4 6.81 -3.03 -9.12
C GLY A 4 6.20 -4.34 -8.65
N ILE A 5 6.41 -4.63 -7.38
CA ILE A 5 5.82 -5.78 -6.69
C ILE A 5 5.23 -5.34 -5.35
N ASP A 6 4.29 -6.12 -4.82
CA ASP A 6 3.83 -5.95 -3.45
C ASP A 6 4.20 -7.16 -2.59
N ILE A 7 4.60 -6.89 -1.34
CA ILE A 7 5.21 -7.85 -0.42
C ILE A 7 4.61 -7.70 0.99
N SER A 8 4.41 -8.83 1.62
CA SER A 8 4.06 -8.96 3.04
C SER A 8 4.83 -10.13 3.66
N ASN A 9 4.62 -10.40 4.95
CA ASN A 9 5.21 -11.57 5.60
C ASN A 9 4.82 -12.90 4.94
N HIS A 10 3.74 -12.96 4.18
CA HIS A 10 3.35 -14.16 3.41
C HIS A 10 4.38 -14.55 2.35
N ASN A 11 5.16 -13.61 1.87
CA ASN A 11 6.22 -13.84 0.89
C ASN A 11 7.60 -14.13 1.53
N SER A 12 7.66 -14.17 2.88
CA SER A 12 8.91 -14.34 3.65
C SER A 12 8.80 -15.46 4.68
N HIS A 13 7.84 -16.38 4.54
CA HIS A 13 7.54 -17.38 5.57
C HIS A 13 8.70 -18.31 5.92
N ASN A 14 9.47 -18.72 4.91
CA ASN A 14 10.51 -19.75 5.10
C ASN A 14 11.93 -19.20 4.94
N SER A 15 12.10 -18.06 4.28
CA SER A 15 13.39 -17.45 4.02
C SER A 15 13.32 -15.94 3.92
N LYS A 16 14.45 -15.28 4.16
CA LYS A 16 14.59 -13.85 3.88
C LYS A 16 14.68 -13.64 2.38
N ILE A 17 13.95 -12.63 1.88
CA ILE A 17 14.03 -12.22 0.47
C ILE A 17 15.45 -11.76 0.15
N ASP A 18 16.03 -12.28 -0.93
CA ASP A 18 17.30 -11.84 -1.49
C ASP A 18 17.08 -10.61 -2.37
N TRP A 19 17.01 -9.45 -1.73
CA TRP A 19 16.76 -8.18 -2.41
C TRP A 19 17.84 -7.78 -3.41
N GLN A 20 19.08 -8.26 -3.24
CA GLN A 20 20.13 -8.02 -4.22
C GLN A 20 19.85 -8.79 -5.51
N THR A 21 19.51 -10.08 -5.39
CA THR A 21 19.08 -10.89 -6.55
C THR A 21 17.82 -10.30 -7.21
N VAL A 22 16.84 -9.80 -6.44
CA VAL A 22 15.65 -9.12 -6.99
C VAL A 22 16.05 -7.92 -7.83
N LYS A 23 16.95 -7.07 -7.33
CA LYS A 23 17.43 -5.88 -8.03
C LYS A 23 18.17 -6.21 -9.32
N ASP A 24 19.06 -7.20 -9.28
CA ASP A 24 19.99 -7.49 -10.37
C ASP A 24 19.35 -8.29 -11.51
N ASN A 25 18.30 -9.04 -11.22
CA ASN A 25 17.72 -10.00 -12.19
C ASN A 25 16.29 -9.66 -12.63
N ASN A 26 15.66 -8.66 -12.02
CA ASN A 26 14.28 -8.31 -12.34
C ASN A 26 14.19 -6.80 -12.49
N ASN A 27 13.57 -6.30 -13.52
CA ASN A 27 13.38 -4.86 -13.72
C ASN A 27 12.36 -4.27 -12.71
N ILE A 28 12.62 -4.45 -11.40
CA ILE A 28 11.77 -3.93 -10.33
C ILE A 28 12.23 -2.53 -9.94
N GLN A 29 11.35 -1.56 -10.14
CA GLN A 29 11.62 -0.14 -9.94
C GLN A 29 10.98 0.41 -8.66
N PHE A 30 10.03 -0.31 -8.06
CA PHE A 30 9.46 0.00 -6.75
C PHE A 30 8.89 -1.25 -6.06
N VAL A 31 8.73 -1.16 -4.75
CA VAL A 31 8.10 -2.20 -3.93
C VAL A 31 7.06 -1.57 -3.02
N LEU A 32 5.87 -2.16 -2.93
CA LEU A 32 4.87 -1.84 -1.92
C LEU A 32 5.01 -2.86 -0.78
N LEU A 33 5.34 -2.39 0.43
CA LEU A 33 5.50 -3.24 1.60
C LEU A 33 4.31 -3.12 2.54
N ARG A 34 3.80 -4.25 3.03
CA ARG A 34 2.91 -4.21 4.18
C ARG A 34 3.69 -3.77 5.41
N ALA A 35 3.30 -2.63 6.01
CA ALA A 35 3.89 -2.19 7.27
C ALA A 35 3.19 -2.83 8.48
N GLY A 36 1.89 -3.09 8.35
CA GLY A 36 1.10 -3.68 9.41
C GLY A 36 -0.38 -3.81 9.07
N TYR A 37 -1.18 -4.09 10.10
CA TYR A 37 -2.62 -4.24 9.98
C TYR A 37 -3.32 -3.94 11.31
N GLY A 38 -4.57 -3.50 11.24
CA GLY A 38 -5.37 -3.18 12.42
C GLY A 38 -4.64 -2.22 13.37
N GLN A 39 -4.96 -2.26 14.65
CA GLN A 39 -4.29 -1.43 15.64
C GLN A 39 -2.99 -2.08 16.12
N ASN A 40 -1.86 -1.43 15.85
CA ASN A 40 -0.51 -1.78 16.38
C ASN A 40 0.07 -3.15 15.97
N ASN A 41 -0.47 -3.84 14.95
CA ASN A 41 0.11 -5.08 14.47
C ASN A 41 1.11 -4.76 13.34
N ILE A 42 2.39 -4.84 13.65
CA ILE A 42 3.46 -4.65 12.66
C ILE A 42 3.67 -5.94 11.88
N ASP A 43 3.82 -5.86 10.56
CA ASP A 43 4.19 -7.00 9.73
C ASP A 43 5.58 -7.52 10.13
N LYS A 44 5.68 -8.81 10.43
CA LYS A 44 6.91 -9.43 10.97
C LYS A 44 8.12 -9.30 10.05
N SER A 45 7.89 -9.19 8.74
CA SER A 45 8.94 -9.06 7.74
C SER A 45 9.29 -7.59 7.41
N PHE A 46 8.49 -6.63 7.87
CA PHE A 46 8.58 -5.23 7.47
C PHE A 46 9.96 -4.64 7.73
N GLU A 47 10.46 -4.75 8.97
CA GLU A 47 11.70 -4.10 9.38
C GLU A 47 12.91 -4.60 8.58
N TYR A 48 12.97 -5.91 8.32
CA TYR A 48 14.02 -6.49 7.49
C TYR A 48 13.93 -5.96 6.05
N ASN A 49 12.73 -6.03 5.45
CA ASN A 49 12.54 -5.67 4.05
C ASN A 49 12.77 -4.19 3.79
N ILE A 50 12.22 -3.29 4.63
CA ILE A 50 12.39 -1.85 4.44
C ILE A 50 13.85 -1.42 4.56
N ASN A 51 14.60 -1.97 5.53
CA ASN A 51 16.01 -1.66 5.71
C ASN A 51 16.86 -2.16 4.53
N ALA A 52 16.59 -3.38 4.04
CA ALA A 52 17.27 -3.93 2.87
C ALA A 52 17.03 -3.08 1.62
N LEU A 53 15.76 -2.76 1.32
CA LEU A 53 15.37 -1.95 0.15
C LEU A 53 15.93 -0.53 0.20
N ASN A 54 15.87 0.14 1.37
CA ASN A 54 16.44 1.46 1.54
C ASN A 54 17.96 1.46 1.32
N ARG A 55 18.68 0.41 1.77
CA ARG A 55 20.12 0.26 1.58
C ARG A 55 20.51 0.10 0.12
N ILE A 56 19.78 -0.73 -0.64
CA ILE A 56 20.08 -0.97 -2.06
C ILE A 56 19.46 0.06 -3.00
N GLY A 57 18.62 0.98 -2.48
CA GLY A 57 18.06 2.11 -3.22
C GLY A 57 16.86 1.79 -4.10
N ILE A 58 16.12 0.68 -3.83
CA ILE A 58 14.83 0.44 -4.48
C ILE A 58 13.76 1.28 -3.77
N PRO A 59 13.01 2.14 -4.50
CA PRO A 59 11.94 2.95 -3.94
C PRO A 59 10.84 2.13 -3.28
N VAL A 60 10.34 2.59 -2.13
CA VAL A 60 9.34 1.86 -1.34
C VAL A 60 8.10 2.69 -1.10
N GLY A 61 6.93 2.11 -1.33
CA GLY A 61 5.64 2.53 -0.80
C GLY A 61 5.19 1.58 0.30
N ILE A 62 4.19 2.02 1.07
CA ILE A 62 3.71 1.30 2.25
C ILE A 62 2.22 1.01 2.08
N TYR A 63 1.77 -0.17 2.51
CA TYR A 63 0.36 -0.38 2.72
C TYR A 63 0.05 -0.91 4.12
N TRP A 64 -1.15 -0.57 4.59
CA TRP A 64 -1.70 -0.97 5.88
C TRP A 64 -3.04 -1.66 5.65
N ASP A 65 -3.17 -2.92 6.07
CA ASP A 65 -4.44 -3.63 6.01
C ASP A 65 -5.34 -3.12 7.15
N SER A 66 -6.41 -2.38 6.81
CA SER A 66 -7.30 -1.79 7.80
C SER A 66 -8.30 -2.82 8.35
N MET A 67 -8.46 -2.80 9.67
CA MET A 67 -9.50 -3.53 10.42
C MET A 67 -10.40 -2.55 11.19
N ALA A 68 -10.42 -1.29 10.76
CA ALA A 68 -11.18 -0.26 11.43
C ALA A 68 -12.68 -0.45 11.24
N LEU A 69 -13.44 -0.30 12.32
CA LEU A 69 -14.90 -0.36 12.36
C LEU A 69 -15.54 1.02 12.53
N THR A 70 -14.73 2.05 12.74
CA THR A 70 -15.14 3.45 12.89
C THR A 70 -14.05 4.38 12.33
N PRO A 71 -14.39 5.63 12.01
CA PRO A 71 -13.43 6.66 11.63
C PRO A 71 -12.31 6.88 12.65
N GLU A 72 -12.62 6.82 13.95
CA GLU A 72 -11.65 6.99 15.04
C GLU A 72 -10.66 5.84 15.08
N ALA A 73 -11.14 4.60 14.86
CA ALA A 73 -10.26 3.43 14.77
C ALA A 73 -9.31 3.55 13.57
N ALA A 74 -9.81 4.03 12.42
CA ALA A 74 -8.98 4.25 11.23
C ALA A 74 -7.88 5.31 11.46
N LYS A 75 -8.18 6.40 12.18
CA LYS A 75 -7.19 7.39 12.62
C LYS A 75 -6.11 6.76 13.51
N GLN A 76 -6.47 5.85 14.43
CA GLN A 76 -5.49 5.16 15.25
C GLN A 76 -4.60 4.21 14.43
N GLU A 77 -5.18 3.52 13.45
CA GLU A 77 -4.40 2.69 12.51
C GLU A 77 -3.43 3.55 11.69
N ALA A 78 -3.86 4.71 11.19
CA ALA A 78 -2.98 5.65 10.47
C ALA A 78 -1.82 6.14 11.36
N LYS A 79 -2.09 6.49 12.64
CA LYS A 79 -1.05 6.86 13.61
C LYS A 79 -0.08 5.72 13.87
N SER A 80 -0.58 4.48 13.98
CA SER A 80 0.26 3.28 14.11
C SER A 80 1.16 3.11 12.88
N CYS A 81 0.61 3.22 11.67
CA CYS A 81 1.37 3.22 10.42
C CYS A 81 2.47 4.29 10.42
N LEU A 82 2.12 5.54 10.70
CA LEU A 82 3.05 6.68 10.76
C LEU A 82 4.18 6.46 11.78
N ASN A 83 3.88 5.89 12.94
CA ASN A 83 4.90 5.55 13.95
C ASN A 83 5.91 4.54 13.44
N VAL A 84 5.46 3.54 12.68
CA VAL A 84 6.31 2.51 12.09
C VAL A 84 7.24 3.09 11.02
N ILE A 85 6.73 4.00 10.18
CA ILE A 85 7.46 4.50 9.01
C ILE A 85 8.26 5.80 9.25
N LYS A 86 8.06 6.52 10.35
CA LYS A 86 8.62 7.88 10.59
C LYS A 86 10.13 8.02 10.40
N LYS A 87 10.90 6.95 10.61
CA LYS A 87 12.37 6.93 10.45
C LYS A 87 12.82 6.20 9.18
N LYS A 88 11.89 5.83 8.31
CA LYS A 88 12.16 5.09 7.08
C LYS A 88 12.07 6.03 5.87
N ARG A 89 12.81 5.69 4.83
CA ARG A 89 12.73 6.40 3.56
C ARG A 89 11.61 5.79 2.72
N ILE A 90 10.52 6.53 2.58
CA ILE A 90 9.33 6.14 1.82
C ILE A 90 9.25 7.03 0.59
N GLU A 91 9.40 6.46 -0.61
CA GLU A 91 9.47 7.21 -1.86
C GLU A 91 8.23 7.01 -2.75
N TYR A 92 7.31 6.15 -2.33
CA TYR A 92 6.03 5.85 -2.96
C TYR A 92 4.89 6.10 -1.95
N PRO A 93 3.62 6.03 -2.35
CA PRO A 93 2.48 6.34 -1.47
C PRO A 93 2.41 5.51 -0.19
N VAL A 94 1.69 6.06 0.81
CA VAL A 94 1.20 5.35 1.99
C VAL A 94 -0.27 5.00 1.76
N ILE A 95 -0.57 3.72 1.72
CA ILE A 95 -1.80 3.17 1.17
C ILE A 95 -2.64 2.56 2.27
N ILE A 96 -3.91 2.97 2.40
CA ILE A 96 -4.88 2.17 3.13
C ILE A 96 -5.40 1.04 2.23
N LYS A 97 -5.38 -0.17 2.76
CA LYS A 97 -5.99 -1.33 2.12
C LYS A 97 -7.19 -1.79 2.95
N PHE A 98 -8.37 -1.39 2.50
CA PHE A 98 -9.66 -1.82 3.04
C PHE A 98 -10.25 -2.80 2.03
N ASP A 99 -10.23 -4.09 2.37
CA ASP A 99 -10.58 -5.15 1.45
C ASP A 99 -11.50 -6.21 2.08
N ARG A 100 -11.55 -7.39 1.49
CA ARG A 100 -12.36 -8.51 1.96
C ARG A 100 -12.08 -8.83 3.44
N ASN A 101 -10.83 -8.82 3.87
CA ASN A 101 -10.49 -9.11 5.26
C ASN A 101 -11.08 -8.06 6.22
N SER A 102 -11.11 -6.79 5.80
CA SER A 102 -11.74 -5.71 6.56
C SER A 102 -13.24 -5.92 6.74
N ILE A 103 -13.92 -6.33 5.66
CA ILE A 103 -15.36 -6.62 5.68
C ILE A 103 -15.66 -7.87 6.54
N GLU A 104 -14.89 -8.95 6.34
CA GLU A 104 -15.05 -10.18 7.15
C GLU A 104 -14.80 -9.89 8.64
N TYR A 105 -13.81 -9.08 8.97
CA TYR A 105 -13.56 -8.64 10.34
C TYR A 105 -14.75 -7.84 10.91
N ALA A 106 -15.32 -6.90 10.12
CA ALA A 106 -16.49 -6.15 10.55
C ALA A 106 -17.69 -7.06 10.84
N LEU A 107 -17.99 -8.01 9.95
CA LEU A 107 -19.08 -8.96 10.12
C LEU A 107 -18.88 -9.85 11.37
N GLN A 108 -17.65 -10.34 11.63
CA GLN A 108 -17.31 -11.10 12.82
C GLN A 108 -17.51 -10.31 14.12
N HIS A 109 -17.45 -8.98 14.05
CA HIS A 109 -17.73 -8.08 15.18
C HIS A 109 -19.16 -7.51 15.16
N GLY A 110 -20.08 -8.16 14.43
CA GLY A 110 -21.50 -7.79 14.40
C GLY A 110 -21.79 -6.49 13.65
N LYS A 111 -20.87 -6.02 12.79
CA LYS A 111 -21.05 -4.80 12.00
C LYS A 111 -21.21 -5.13 10.51
N ASN A 112 -22.29 -4.63 9.92
CA ASN A 112 -22.49 -4.60 8.48
C ASN A 112 -22.32 -3.17 8.00
N LEU A 113 -21.10 -2.82 7.58
CA LEU A 113 -20.74 -1.45 7.22
C LEU A 113 -21.41 -1.02 5.91
N SER A 114 -22.11 0.09 5.95
CA SER A 114 -22.64 0.78 4.77
C SER A 114 -21.52 1.40 3.94
N ARG A 115 -21.82 1.72 2.68
CA ARG A 115 -20.89 2.44 1.79
C ARG A 115 -20.43 3.78 2.36
N ALA A 116 -21.30 4.50 3.05
CA ALA A 116 -20.98 5.78 3.70
C ALA A 116 -20.00 5.56 4.87
N GLU A 117 -20.25 4.58 5.74
CA GLU A 117 -19.35 4.28 6.85
C GLU A 117 -17.97 3.82 6.36
N ILE A 118 -17.91 3.01 5.30
CA ILE A 118 -16.63 2.61 4.68
C ILE A 118 -15.90 3.84 4.13
N HIS A 119 -16.61 4.76 3.48
CA HIS A 119 -16.04 6.02 3.00
C HIS A 119 -15.43 6.83 4.15
N ASP A 120 -16.17 7.05 5.24
CA ASP A 120 -15.71 7.82 6.39
C ASP A 120 -14.49 7.19 7.07
N ILE A 121 -14.45 5.85 7.16
CA ILE A 121 -13.31 5.09 7.66
C ILE A 121 -12.07 5.34 6.77
N ILE A 122 -12.20 5.18 5.46
CA ILE A 122 -11.09 5.36 4.51
C ILE A 122 -10.59 6.80 4.54
N ILE A 123 -11.48 7.79 4.46
CA ILE A 123 -11.13 9.21 4.49
C ILE A 123 -10.41 9.57 5.78
N SER A 124 -10.86 9.05 6.93
CA SER A 124 -10.23 9.34 8.21
C SER A 124 -8.77 8.85 8.28
N PHE A 125 -8.46 7.71 7.70
CA PHE A 125 -7.08 7.24 7.55
C PHE A 125 -6.29 8.16 6.60
N VAL A 126 -6.84 8.44 5.42
CA VAL A 126 -6.22 9.26 4.37
C VAL A 126 -5.86 10.65 4.89
N GLU A 127 -6.78 11.31 5.61
CA GLU A 127 -6.55 12.65 6.16
C GLU A 127 -5.46 12.66 7.25
N GLU A 128 -5.37 11.63 8.08
CA GLU A 128 -4.30 11.49 9.07
C GLU A 128 -2.93 11.34 8.38
N ILE A 129 -2.85 10.54 7.31
CA ILE A 129 -1.63 10.38 6.49
C ILE A 129 -1.26 11.70 5.79
N ARG A 130 -2.25 12.40 5.22
CA ARG A 130 -2.07 13.70 4.54
C ARG A 130 -1.60 14.77 5.51
N SER A 131 -2.20 14.84 6.70
CA SER A 131 -1.85 15.79 7.76
C SER A 131 -0.42 15.59 8.29
N ALA A 132 0.09 14.36 8.23
CA ALA A 132 1.49 14.04 8.55
C ALA A 132 2.46 14.30 7.38
N ASN A 133 2.00 14.95 6.32
CA ASN A 133 2.77 15.29 5.12
C ASN A 133 3.26 14.06 4.33
N TYR A 134 2.47 12.98 4.31
CA TYR A 134 2.69 11.85 3.42
C TYR A 134 1.68 11.85 2.26
N PHE A 135 2.06 11.22 1.15
CA PHE A 135 1.19 11.04 -0.02
C PHE A 135 0.27 9.84 0.21
N PRO A 136 -1.04 10.03 0.43
CA PRO A 136 -1.97 8.93 0.64
C PRO A 136 -2.42 8.30 -0.67
N MET A 137 -2.81 7.03 -0.61
CA MET A 137 -3.45 6.30 -1.70
C MET A 137 -4.42 5.26 -1.14
N VAL A 138 -5.40 4.84 -1.91
CA VAL A 138 -6.40 3.83 -1.53
C VAL A 138 -6.27 2.61 -2.42
N TYR A 139 -6.17 1.41 -1.81
CA TYR A 139 -6.30 0.15 -2.54
C TYR A 139 -7.77 -0.12 -2.85
N ALA A 140 -8.04 -0.54 -4.08
CA ALA A 140 -9.35 -1.01 -4.49
C ALA A 140 -9.23 -2.12 -5.52
N ASN A 141 -9.99 -3.19 -5.38
CA ASN A 141 -10.25 -4.10 -6.48
C ASN A 141 -11.47 -3.62 -7.30
N GLN A 142 -11.73 -4.27 -8.42
CA GLN A 142 -12.82 -3.91 -9.33
C GLN A 142 -14.19 -3.94 -8.64
N ASP A 143 -14.47 -4.99 -7.86
CA ASP A 143 -15.76 -5.15 -7.18
C ASP A 143 -15.97 -4.05 -6.12
N TYR A 144 -14.98 -3.80 -5.27
CA TYR A 144 -15.07 -2.80 -4.21
C TYR A 144 -15.21 -1.38 -4.75
N ARG A 145 -14.48 -1.07 -5.83
CA ARG A 145 -14.61 0.23 -6.49
C ARG A 145 -16.01 0.46 -7.05
N LYS A 146 -16.65 -0.58 -7.59
CA LYS A 146 -18.01 -0.49 -8.17
C LYS A 146 -19.11 -0.54 -7.11
N ASN A 147 -18.97 -1.44 -6.14
CA ASN A 147 -20.08 -1.85 -5.29
C ASN A 147 -19.97 -1.45 -3.82
N MET A 148 -18.75 -1.25 -3.30
CA MET A 148 -18.52 -1.01 -1.87
C MET A 148 -18.06 0.40 -1.54
N PHE A 149 -17.29 1.04 -2.41
CA PHE A 149 -16.77 2.38 -2.16
C PHE A 149 -17.68 3.48 -2.70
N ALA A 150 -17.68 4.64 -2.05
CA ALA A 150 -18.35 5.81 -2.57
C ALA A 150 -17.75 6.22 -3.93
N GLN A 151 -18.58 6.62 -4.88
CA GLN A 151 -18.12 6.92 -6.24
C GLN A 151 -17.11 8.07 -6.28
N ASN A 152 -17.27 9.07 -5.42
CA ASN A 152 -16.39 10.24 -5.30
C ASN A 152 -15.09 9.99 -4.52
N LEU A 153 -14.87 8.77 -3.98
CA LEU A 153 -13.67 8.47 -3.18
C LEU A 153 -12.36 8.72 -3.94
N PHE A 154 -12.38 8.55 -5.26
CA PHE A 154 -11.19 8.65 -6.11
C PHE A 154 -11.11 9.96 -6.90
N ASP A 155 -11.91 10.98 -6.56
CA ASP A 155 -11.83 12.27 -7.24
C ASP A 155 -10.52 13.00 -6.89
N ASP A 156 -10.08 12.91 -5.62
CA ASP A 156 -8.87 13.56 -5.11
C ASP A 156 -7.83 12.60 -4.51
N ILE A 157 -8.02 11.30 -4.66
CA ILE A 157 -7.15 10.27 -4.09
C ILE A 157 -6.80 9.25 -5.15
N ASP A 158 -5.50 9.05 -5.38
CA ASP A 158 -5.01 8.03 -6.30
C ASP A 158 -5.38 6.61 -5.83
N ALA A 159 -5.62 5.72 -6.80
CA ALA A 159 -5.92 4.32 -6.56
C ALA A 159 -4.72 3.40 -6.81
N TRP A 160 -4.46 2.49 -5.87
CA TRP A 160 -3.80 1.21 -6.15
C TRP A 160 -4.89 0.22 -6.55
N TYR A 161 -5.05 0.06 -7.86
CA TYR A 161 -6.19 -0.67 -8.43
C TYR A 161 -5.82 -2.11 -8.79
N ALA A 162 -6.52 -3.07 -8.20
CA ALA A 162 -6.35 -4.49 -8.50
C ALA A 162 -7.39 -4.97 -9.51
N MET A 163 -6.93 -5.34 -10.68
CA MET A 163 -7.73 -5.93 -11.74
C MET A 163 -6.87 -6.86 -12.60
N TYR A 164 -7.25 -8.12 -12.68
CA TYR A 164 -6.47 -9.18 -13.33
C TYR A 164 -6.99 -9.46 -14.74
N ALA A 165 -6.89 -8.45 -15.60
CA ALA A 165 -7.29 -8.51 -17.00
C ALA A 165 -6.19 -7.91 -17.90
N ARG A 166 -6.42 -7.88 -19.21
CA ARG A 166 -5.46 -7.32 -20.17
C ARG A 166 -5.21 -5.82 -19.94
N ASN A 167 -6.26 -5.08 -19.58
CA ASN A 167 -6.21 -3.64 -19.32
C ASN A 167 -7.05 -3.31 -18.09
N ALA A 168 -6.64 -2.32 -17.31
CA ALA A 168 -7.49 -1.76 -16.27
C ALA A 168 -8.69 -1.02 -16.87
N ASP A 169 -9.86 -1.17 -16.26
CA ASP A 169 -11.14 -0.58 -16.72
C ASP A 169 -11.53 0.70 -15.96
N ALA A 170 -10.66 1.20 -15.12
CA ALA A 170 -10.85 2.44 -14.35
C ALA A 170 -9.53 3.21 -14.17
N PRO A 171 -9.55 4.52 -13.89
CA PRO A 171 -8.35 5.31 -13.58
C PRO A 171 -7.59 4.74 -12.38
N TYR A 172 -6.27 4.78 -12.45
CA TYR A 172 -5.37 4.31 -11.39
C TYR A 172 -4.05 5.09 -11.39
N GLY A 173 -3.42 5.14 -10.24
CA GLY A 173 -2.02 5.53 -10.10
C GLY A 173 -1.09 4.32 -10.18
N ILE A 174 -1.44 3.25 -9.45
CA ILE A 174 -0.75 1.96 -9.50
C ILE A 174 -1.76 0.86 -9.85
N TRP A 175 -1.41 -0.03 -10.77
CA TRP A 175 -2.23 -1.17 -11.18
C TRP A 175 -1.58 -2.49 -10.75
N GLN A 176 -2.26 -3.24 -9.86
CA GLN A 176 -1.93 -4.63 -9.59
C GLN A 176 -2.60 -5.50 -10.65
N TYR A 177 -1.81 -5.97 -11.60
CA TYR A 177 -2.32 -6.72 -12.76
C TYR A 177 -2.22 -8.24 -12.62
N LYS A 178 -1.52 -8.72 -11.57
CA LYS A 178 -1.32 -10.15 -11.32
C LYS A 178 -0.97 -10.38 -9.85
N THR A 179 -1.43 -11.52 -9.27
CA THR A 179 -1.15 -11.90 -7.87
C THR A 179 -0.18 -13.06 -7.73
N ASN A 180 0.15 -13.72 -8.83
CA ASN A 180 0.96 -14.93 -8.85
C ASN A 180 2.19 -14.77 -9.75
N GLY A 181 2.88 -13.64 -9.66
CA GLY A 181 4.16 -13.41 -10.33
C GLY A 181 5.28 -14.25 -9.71
N ASN A 182 6.24 -14.61 -10.53
CA ASN A 182 7.47 -15.28 -10.08
C ASN A 182 8.64 -14.30 -10.24
N ILE A 183 9.35 -14.01 -9.16
CA ILE A 183 10.47 -13.06 -9.10
C ILE A 183 11.69 -13.78 -8.55
N LYS A 184 12.77 -13.79 -9.32
CA LYS A 184 14.04 -14.39 -8.87
C LYS A 184 14.54 -13.68 -7.61
N GLY A 185 14.83 -14.44 -6.56
CA GLY A 185 15.19 -13.91 -5.24
C GLY A 185 14.05 -13.88 -4.22
N ILE A 186 12.82 -14.27 -4.62
CA ILE A 186 11.66 -14.40 -3.74
C ILE A 186 11.07 -15.80 -3.88
N GLU A 187 10.86 -16.48 -2.78
CA GLU A 187 10.15 -17.77 -2.75
C GLU A 187 8.63 -17.55 -2.79
N GLY A 188 7.97 -18.26 -3.70
CA GLY A 188 6.50 -18.18 -3.86
C GLY A 188 6.02 -16.99 -4.70
N PRO A 189 4.70 -16.92 -4.90
CA PRO A 189 4.09 -15.92 -5.76
C PRO A 189 4.06 -14.53 -5.11
N VAL A 190 4.19 -13.49 -5.94
CA VAL A 190 4.07 -12.09 -5.53
C VAL A 190 3.08 -11.34 -6.40
N GLY A 191 2.50 -10.26 -5.89
CA GLY A 191 1.72 -9.34 -6.69
C GLY A 191 2.62 -8.54 -7.63
N LEU A 192 2.21 -8.43 -8.90
CA LEU A 192 2.90 -7.64 -9.91
C LEU A 192 2.14 -6.35 -10.18
N ASN A 193 2.86 -5.24 -10.17
CA ASN A 193 2.31 -3.90 -10.23
C ASN A 193 2.94 -3.06 -11.35
N LYS A 194 2.16 -2.08 -11.86
CA LYS A 194 2.61 -1.06 -12.79
C LYS A 194 2.16 0.31 -12.29
N ALA A 195 3.09 1.24 -12.10
CA ALA A 195 2.76 2.64 -11.84
C ALA A 195 2.78 3.43 -13.16
N ASN A 196 1.78 4.28 -13.38
CA ASN A 196 1.70 5.16 -14.54
C ASN A 196 2.47 6.47 -14.33
N LEU A 197 2.81 6.81 -13.08
CA LEU A 197 3.57 8.00 -12.67
C LEU A 197 4.88 7.60 -12.00
N ASP A 198 5.89 8.46 -12.10
CA ASP A 198 7.06 8.43 -11.23
C ASP A 198 6.70 9.06 -9.87
N TYR A 199 6.16 8.22 -8.97
CA TYR A 199 5.80 8.67 -7.61
C TYR A 199 7.01 9.18 -6.83
N LYS A 200 8.17 8.57 -6.98
CA LYS A 200 9.40 9.03 -6.34
C LYS A 200 9.74 10.47 -6.73
N PHE A 201 9.68 10.77 -8.03
CA PHE A 201 9.92 12.13 -8.52
C PHE A 201 8.84 13.10 -8.03
N SER A 202 7.56 12.73 -8.15
CA SER A 202 6.42 13.57 -7.80
C SER A 202 6.38 13.89 -6.31
N ILE A 203 6.52 12.88 -5.44
CA ILE A 203 6.54 13.01 -3.98
C ILE A 203 7.71 13.88 -3.53
N LYS A 204 8.90 13.68 -4.12
CA LYS A 204 10.07 14.51 -3.83
C LYS A 204 9.88 15.96 -4.29
N LYS A 205 9.30 16.19 -5.47
CA LYS A 205 8.99 17.53 -5.99
C LYS A 205 8.02 18.27 -5.08
N LEU A 206 7.01 17.58 -4.57
CA LEU A 206 6.00 18.09 -3.64
C LEU A 206 6.51 18.21 -2.18
N LYS A 207 7.72 17.75 -1.88
CA LYS A 207 8.33 17.71 -0.53
C LYS A 207 7.52 16.87 0.47
N LEU A 208 6.82 15.85 0.00
CA LEU A 208 6.07 14.91 0.82
C LEU A 208 6.95 13.77 1.32
N ASN A 209 6.40 12.91 2.19
CA ASN A 209 7.02 11.72 2.78
C ASN A 209 8.36 12.03 3.48
N ASN A 210 8.52 13.25 4.00
CA ASN A 210 9.76 13.72 4.63
C ASN A 210 10.99 13.63 3.73
N LEU A 211 10.81 13.57 2.40
CA LEU A 211 11.90 13.55 1.44
C LEU A 211 12.44 14.97 1.23
N LYS A 212 13.54 15.31 1.93
CA LYS A 212 14.24 16.58 1.73
C LYS A 212 14.86 16.62 0.31
N ARG A 213 14.83 17.80 -0.35
CA ARG A 213 15.72 18.04 -1.50
C ARG A 213 17.16 17.86 -1.01
N ARG A 214 17.92 16.94 -1.61
CA ARG A 214 19.38 17.06 -1.50
C ARG A 214 19.77 18.31 -2.29
N ASN A 215 20.32 19.28 -1.62
CA ASN A 215 21.03 20.40 -2.26
C ASN A 215 22.18 19.87 -3.08
#